data_b877c4c5860cd1fca25c3ef9359a5675
#
_entry.id   b877c4c5860cd1fca25c3ef9359a5675
#
_cell.length_a   1.000
_cell.length_b   1.000
_cell.length_c   1.000
_cell.angle_alpha   90.00
_cell.angle_beta   90.00
_cell.angle_gamma   90.00
#
_symmetry.space_group_name_H-M   'P 1'
#
loop_
_entity.id
_entity.type
_entity.pdbx_description
1 polymer ?
#
loop_
_entity_poly.entity_id
_entity_poly.type
_entity_poly.pdbx_seq_one_letter_code
_entity_poly.pdbx_strand_id
1 'polypeptide(L)'
;MTERRQRLALEVASIGSGRFEILAITAGAANGWEFPAGVLRESLGLWDGVNCFVDHSLKARSVRDIAGVLRKPTWDESSQGVRAELCAFGPSAEVLKDIGRQVLEESDEAAVKVGFSADVLFQGKAGKVEKILRIYSVDLVYNPARGGIFLRALNQLGINPIFE
;
A
#
# COMPACT_ATOMS: atom_id res chain seq x y z
N MET A 1 -12.45 -11.16 -12.85
CA MET A 1 -11.60 -12.35 -12.69
C MET A 1 -10.66 -12.56 -13.86
N THR A 2 -11.17 -12.63 -15.09
CA THR A 2 -10.33 -12.79 -16.27
C THR A 2 -9.34 -11.65 -16.44
N GLU A 3 -9.80 -10.44 -16.24
CA GLU A 3 -8.97 -9.25 -16.35
C GLU A 3 -7.80 -9.28 -15.37
N ARG A 4 -8.07 -9.68 -14.12
CA ARG A 4 -7.01 -9.78 -13.13
C ARG A 4 -5.97 -10.83 -13.51
N ARG A 5 -6.41 -11.98 -14.04
CA ARG A 5 -5.46 -13.02 -14.45
C ARG A 5 -4.57 -12.58 -15.59
N GLN A 6 -5.15 -11.87 -16.56
CA GLN A 6 -4.36 -11.33 -17.67
C GLN A 6 -3.32 -10.35 -17.17
N ARG A 7 -3.71 -9.49 -16.23
CA ARG A 7 -2.79 -8.52 -15.62
C ARG A 7 -1.65 -9.21 -14.89
N LEU A 8 -1.96 -10.25 -14.12
CA LEU A 8 -0.93 -11.00 -13.39
C LEU A 8 0.11 -11.59 -14.35
N ALA A 9 -0.34 -12.15 -15.47
CA ALA A 9 0.58 -12.74 -16.44
C ALA A 9 1.55 -11.72 -17.01
N LEU A 10 1.10 -10.49 -17.23
CA LEU A 10 1.95 -9.43 -17.74
C LEU A 10 2.90 -8.89 -16.66
N GLU A 11 2.43 -8.82 -15.43
CA GLU A 11 3.16 -8.17 -14.35
C GLU A 11 4.23 -9.04 -13.70
N VAL A 12 4.07 -10.35 -13.75
CA VAL A 12 5.09 -11.28 -13.22
C VAL A 12 6.46 -10.99 -13.81
N ALA A 13 6.50 -10.62 -15.09
CA ALA A 13 7.77 -10.30 -15.75
C ALA A 13 8.43 -9.04 -15.18
N SER A 14 7.70 -8.18 -14.47
CA SER A 14 8.20 -6.91 -13.96
C SER A 14 8.61 -6.96 -12.49
N ILE A 15 8.41 -8.09 -11.81
CA ILE A 15 8.67 -8.19 -10.36
C ILE A 15 10.11 -7.89 -9.99
N GLY A 16 11.04 -8.23 -10.86
CA GLY A 16 12.46 -7.95 -10.60
C GLY A 16 12.78 -6.48 -10.42
N SER A 17 11.91 -5.56 -10.86
CA SER A 17 12.13 -4.14 -10.71
C SER A 17 12.00 -3.68 -9.25
N GLY A 18 11.29 -4.44 -8.40
CA GLY A 18 11.03 -4.05 -7.02
C GLY A 18 10.07 -2.90 -6.88
N ARG A 19 9.24 -2.64 -7.88
CA ARG A 19 8.25 -1.56 -7.87
C ARG A 19 6.86 -2.14 -8.04
N PHE A 20 5.96 -1.70 -7.17
CA PHE A 20 4.58 -2.16 -7.18
C PHE A 20 3.63 -0.97 -7.14
N GLU A 21 2.50 -1.14 -7.79
CA GLU A 21 1.38 -0.24 -7.57
C GLU A 21 0.54 -0.85 -6.47
N ILE A 22 0.25 -0.07 -5.43
CA ILE A 22 -0.52 -0.54 -4.29
C ILE A 22 -1.68 0.38 -3.98
N LEU A 23 -2.64 -0.17 -3.25
CA LEU A 23 -3.68 0.59 -2.60
C LEU A 23 -3.30 0.62 -1.13
N ALA A 24 -3.02 1.82 -0.61
CA ALA A 24 -2.48 1.94 0.75
C ALA A 24 -3.58 1.90 1.81
N ILE A 25 -4.72 2.52 1.52
CA ILE A 25 -5.87 2.58 2.43
C ILE A 25 -7.11 2.90 1.63
N THR A 26 -8.28 2.44 2.11
CA THR A 26 -9.56 2.81 1.54
C THR A 26 -10.45 3.44 2.59
N ALA A 27 -11.42 4.23 2.14
CA ALA A 27 -12.40 4.84 3.03
C ALA A 27 -13.23 3.77 3.74
N GLY A 28 -13.65 4.07 4.97
CA GLY A 28 -14.47 3.17 5.77
C GLY A 28 -14.04 3.11 7.21
N ALA A 29 -14.60 2.17 7.95
CA ALA A 29 -14.36 2.03 9.39
C ALA A 29 -13.24 1.04 9.68
N ALA A 30 -12.39 1.39 10.65
CA ALA A 30 -11.34 0.51 11.16
C ALA A 30 -11.02 0.90 12.60
N ASN A 31 -10.93 -0.09 13.46
CA ASN A 31 -10.50 0.11 14.86
C ASN A 31 -11.32 1.18 15.60
N GLY A 32 -12.63 1.22 15.34
CA GLY A 32 -13.54 2.16 16.01
C GLY A 32 -13.59 3.55 15.39
N TRP A 33 -12.87 3.78 14.29
CA TRP A 33 -12.85 5.08 13.62
C TRP A 33 -13.29 4.94 12.17
N GLU A 34 -14.06 5.92 11.71
CA GLU A 34 -14.44 6.03 10.31
C GLU A 34 -13.49 7.01 9.61
N PHE A 35 -12.96 6.58 8.45
CA PHE A 35 -12.10 7.42 7.60
C PHE A 35 -12.90 7.82 6.37
N PRO A 36 -13.45 9.05 6.34
CA PRO A 36 -14.24 9.49 5.17
C PRO A 36 -13.34 9.66 3.94
N ALA A 37 -13.92 9.41 2.77
CA ALA A 37 -13.18 9.53 1.51
C ALA A 37 -12.57 10.93 1.33
N GLY A 38 -13.33 11.98 1.66
CA GLY A 38 -12.83 13.35 1.52
C GLY A 38 -11.62 13.63 2.36
N VAL A 39 -11.58 13.09 3.58
CA VAL A 39 -10.43 13.25 4.50
C VAL A 39 -9.20 12.57 3.92
N LEU A 40 -9.37 11.37 3.38
CA LEU A 40 -8.26 10.65 2.75
C LEU A 40 -7.74 11.39 1.52
N ARG A 41 -8.67 11.89 0.69
CA ARG A 41 -8.29 12.63 -0.51
C ARG A 41 -7.49 13.88 -0.17
N GLU A 42 -7.87 14.60 0.87
CA GLU A 42 -7.16 15.80 1.30
C GLU A 42 -5.76 15.48 1.80
N SER A 43 -5.52 14.26 2.27
CA SER A 43 -4.23 13.87 2.83
C SER A 43 -3.21 13.42 1.79
N LEU A 44 -3.54 13.40 0.51
CA LEU A 44 -2.72 12.74 -0.53
C LEU A 44 -1.23 13.08 -0.46
N GLY A 45 -0.91 14.36 -0.32
CA GLY A 45 0.50 14.78 -0.30
C GLY A 45 1.31 14.18 0.85
N LEU A 46 0.64 13.81 1.94
CA LEU A 46 1.33 13.27 3.11
C LEU A 46 1.87 11.86 2.90
N TRP A 47 1.35 11.15 1.88
CA TRP A 47 1.74 9.76 1.64
C TRP A 47 3.04 9.63 0.84
N ASP A 48 3.49 10.71 0.20
CA ASP A 48 4.71 10.67 -0.58
C ASP A 48 5.93 10.58 0.34
N GLY A 49 6.81 9.62 0.06
CA GLY A 49 8.03 9.42 0.86
C GLY A 49 7.83 8.62 2.12
N VAL A 50 6.63 8.10 2.37
CA VAL A 50 6.35 7.31 3.58
C VAL A 50 7.02 5.94 3.46
N ASN A 51 7.65 5.49 4.54
CA ASN A 51 8.31 4.18 4.55
C ASN A 51 7.32 3.04 4.77
N CYS A 52 7.65 1.92 4.15
CA CYS A 52 6.96 0.65 4.37
C CYS A 52 7.83 -0.22 5.24
N PHE A 53 7.26 -0.75 6.32
CA PHE A 53 7.94 -1.70 7.19
C PHE A 53 7.27 -3.07 7.07
N VAL A 54 8.01 -4.11 7.39
CA VAL A 54 7.43 -5.44 7.59
C VAL A 54 6.84 -5.45 8.98
N ASP A 55 5.58 -5.81 9.07
CA ASP A 55 4.78 -5.85 10.29
C ASP A 55 4.49 -4.49 10.90
N HIS A 56 3.46 -4.47 11.72
CA HIS A 56 2.92 -3.26 12.33
C HIS A 56 3.28 -3.26 13.81
N SER A 57 4.43 -2.65 14.15
CA SER A 57 4.88 -2.61 15.53
C SER A 57 4.43 -1.31 16.19
N LEU A 58 3.81 -1.42 17.36
CA LEU A 58 3.36 -0.26 18.12
C LEU A 58 4.44 0.32 19.03
N LYS A 59 5.52 -0.43 19.29
CA LYS A 59 6.53 0.00 20.27
C LYS A 59 7.71 0.70 19.62
N ALA A 60 8.42 0.02 18.75
CA ALA A 60 9.61 0.57 18.13
C ALA A 60 9.73 0.06 16.71
N ARG A 61 10.24 0.94 15.85
CA ARG A 61 10.54 0.57 14.47
C ARG A 61 12.01 0.25 14.35
N SER A 62 12.31 -0.86 13.68
CA SER A 62 13.69 -1.24 13.42
C SER A 62 14.03 -0.94 11.97
N VAL A 63 15.22 -0.38 11.76
CA VAL A 63 15.75 -0.16 10.42
C VAL A 63 15.76 -1.46 9.62
N ARG A 64 15.95 -2.61 10.29
CA ARG A 64 15.96 -3.91 9.63
C ARG A 64 14.64 -4.26 8.95
N ASP A 65 13.54 -3.66 9.41
CA ASP A 65 12.21 -3.97 8.89
C ASP A 65 11.78 -3.06 7.75
N ILE A 66 12.63 -2.10 7.36
CA ILE A 66 12.31 -1.24 6.22
C ILE A 66 12.30 -2.08 4.94
N ALA A 67 11.17 -2.06 4.25
CA ALA A 67 10.97 -2.87 3.05
C ALA A 67 10.75 -2.00 1.81
N GLY A 68 10.37 -0.74 1.98
CA GLY A 68 10.11 0.10 0.83
C GLY A 68 9.78 1.55 1.17
N VAL A 69 9.50 2.31 0.13
CA VAL A 69 9.11 3.71 0.24
C VAL A 69 8.01 4.01 -0.77
N LEU A 70 7.00 4.77 -0.35
CA LEU A 70 5.89 5.17 -1.21
C LEU A 70 6.25 6.39 -2.03
N ARG A 71 5.76 6.41 -3.28
CA ARG A 71 5.92 7.53 -4.20
C ARG A 71 4.63 7.76 -4.97
N LYS A 72 4.43 8.97 -5.44
CA LYS A 72 3.37 9.33 -6.37
C LYS A 72 1.98 8.93 -5.91
N PRO A 73 1.57 9.38 -4.70
CA PRO A 73 0.21 9.05 -4.23
C PRO A 73 -0.83 9.73 -5.13
N THR A 74 -1.88 8.97 -5.44
CA THR A 74 -3.00 9.47 -6.22
C THR A 74 -4.30 8.97 -5.62
N TRP A 75 -5.40 9.64 -5.93
CA TRP A 75 -6.71 9.20 -5.49
C TRP A 75 -7.28 8.19 -6.47
N ASP A 76 -7.75 7.07 -5.94
CA ASP A 76 -8.40 6.05 -6.75
C ASP A 76 -9.92 6.12 -6.51
N GLU A 77 -10.63 6.64 -7.50
CA GLU A 77 -12.05 6.89 -7.38
C GLU A 77 -12.84 5.58 -7.24
N SER A 78 -12.43 4.54 -7.95
CA SER A 78 -13.20 3.28 -7.94
C SER A 78 -13.16 2.57 -6.60
N SER A 79 -12.03 2.64 -5.89
CA SER A 79 -11.89 2.01 -4.58
C SER A 79 -12.11 2.99 -3.43
N GLN A 80 -12.23 4.29 -3.72
CA GLN A 80 -12.29 5.35 -2.73
C GLN A 80 -11.09 5.27 -1.79
N GLY A 81 -9.91 5.24 -2.37
CA GLY A 81 -8.69 5.04 -1.61
C GLY A 81 -7.47 5.76 -2.15
N VAL A 82 -6.38 5.63 -1.42
CA VAL A 82 -5.08 6.20 -1.77
C VAL A 82 -4.26 5.14 -2.48
N ARG A 83 -3.89 5.41 -3.73
CA ARG A 83 -3.04 4.56 -4.56
C ARG A 83 -1.66 5.17 -4.62
N ALA A 84 -0.62 4.34 -4.63
CA ALA A 84 0.76 4.82 -4.70
C ALA A 84 1.65 3.77 -5.34
N GLU A 85 2.85 4.22 -5.78
CA GLU A 85 3.94 3.31 -6.12
C GLU A 85 4.68 2.96 -4.85
N LEU A 86 4.94 1.68 -4.66
CA LEU A 86 5.78 1.20 -3.57
C LEU A 86 7.07 0.68 -4.17
N CYS A 87 8.18 1.33 -3.83
CA CYS A 87 9.50 0.97 -4.33
C CYS A 87 10.23 0.20 -3.25
N ALA A 88 10.64 -1.03 -3.55
CA ALA A 88 11.37 -1.86 -2.59
C ALA A 88 12.68 -1.17 -2.20
N PHE A 89 12.94 -1.11 -0.91
CA PHE A 89 14.08 -0.39 -0.35
C PHE A 89 14.36 -0.90 1.05
N GLY A 90 15.64 -0.95 1.42
CA GLY A 90 16.02 -1.30 2.78
C GLY A 90 16.31 -2.79 2.97
N PRO A 91 16.69 -3.16 4.21
CA PRO A 91 17.09 -4.55 4.49
C PRO A 91 16.02 -5.59 4.22
N SER A 92 14.74 -5.22 4.35
CA SER A 92 13.63 -6.15 4.13
C SER A 92 13.01 -6.00 2.74
N ALA A 93 13.70 -5.36 1.80
CA ALA A 93 13.22 -5.20 0.43
C ALA A 93 12.89 -6.53 -0.23
N GLU A 94 13.70 -7.57 0.02
CA GLU A 94 13.47 -8.88 -0.58
C GLU A 94 12.21 -9.54 -0.05
N VAL A 95 11.86 -9.30 1.22
CA VAL A 95 10.61 -9.79 1.80
C VAL A 95 9.44 -9.19 1.03
N LEU A 96 9.47 -7.88 0.78
CA LEU A 96 8.43 -7.21 0.02
C LEU A 96 8.31 -7.77 -1.40
N LYS A 97 9.45 -7.96 -2.07
CA LYS A 97 9.45 -8.50 -3.44
C LYS A 97 8.88 -9.91 -3.49
N ASP A 98 9.29 -10.77 -2.57
CA ASP A 98 8.84 -12.15 -2.54
C ASP A 98 7.34 -12.24 -2.24
N ILE A 99 6.89 -11.50 -1.25
CA ILE A 99 5.46 -11.49 -0.89
C ILE A 99 4.64 -10.90 -2.04
N GLY A 100 5.10 -9.79 -2.61
CA GLY A 100 4.39 -9.14 -3.72
C GLY A 100 4.23 -10.07 -4.90
N ARG A 101 5.30 -10.79 -5.25
CA ARG A 101 5.26 -11.77 -6.34
C ARG A 101 4.22 -12.86 -6.04
N GLN A 102 4.27 -13.44 -4.85
CA GLN A 102 3.37 -14.53 -4.49
C GLN A 102 1.91 -14.07 -4.44
N VAL A 103 1.65 -12.89 -3.87
CA VAL A 103 0.29 -12.34 -3.81
C VAL A 103 -0.26 -12.11 -5.21
N LEU A 104 0.54 -11.54 -6.11
CA LEU A 104 0.09 -11.22 -7.47
C LEU A 104 -0.08 -12.48 -8.32
N GLU A 105 0.65 -13.56 -8.02
CA GLU A 105 0.52 -14.83 -8.73
C GLU A 105 -0.65 -15.68 -8.24
N GLU A 106 -1.16 -15.39 -7.04
CA GLU A 106 -2.23 -16.19 -6.45
C GLU A 106 -3.54 -15.98 -7.20
N SER A 107 -4.15 -17.06 -7.65
CA SER A 107 -5.41 -17.01 -8.38
C SER A 107 -6.63 -17.04 -7.48
N ASP A 108 -6.48 -17.51 -6.24
CA ASP A 108 -7.56 -17.53 -5.25
C ASP A 108 -7.39 -16.34 -4.31
N GLU A 109 -8.14 -15.29 -4.57
CA GLU A 109 -8.05 -14.08 -3.77
C GLU A 109 -8.47 -14.29 -2.32
N ALA A 110 -9.34 -15.27 -2.06
CA ALA A 110 -9.76 -15.55 -0.69
C ALA A 110 -8.62 -16.11 0.16
N ALA A 111 -7.59 -16.68 -0.47
CA ALA A 111 -6.42 -17.20 0.25
C ALA A 111 -5.42 -16.11 0.60
N VAL A 112 -5.53 -14.94 -0.01
CA VAL A 112 -4.58 -13.85 0.21
C VAL A 112 -4.95 -13.09 1.48
N LYS A 113 -4.06 -13.16 2.48
CA LYS A 113 -4.25 -12.51 3.77
C LYS A 113 -3.25 -11.40 4.03
N VAL A 114 -2.39 -11.11 3.08
CA VAL A 114 -1.33 -10.11 3.22
C VAL A 114 -1.70 -8.85 2.45
N GLY A 115 -1.46 -7.72 3.05
CA GLY A 115 -1.69 -6.42 2.42
C GLY A 115 -1.03 -5.33 3.23
N PHE A 116 -1.64 -4.15 3.24
CA PHE A 116 -1.04 -2.97 3.85
C PHE A 116 -1.96 -2.36 4.89
N SER A 117 -1.34 -1.84 5.96
CA SER A 117 -2.03 -1.09 7.00
C SER A 117 -1.25 0.17 7.28
N ALA A 118 -1.95 1.29 7.38
CA ALA A 118 -1.31 2.58 7.61
C ALA A 118 -1.31 2.92 9.10
N ASP A 119 -0.22 3.53 9.56
CA ASP A 119 -0.08 4.08 10.90
C ASP A 119 -0.15 5.60 10.75
N VAL A 120 -1.24 6.19 11.23
CA VAL A 120 -1.53 7.61 11.01
C VAL A 120 -1.82 8.35 12.30
N LEU A 121 -1.45 9.63 12.32
CA LEU A 121 -1.86 10.55 13.37
C LEU A 121 -2.98 11.42 12.80
N PHE A 122 -4.10 11.46 13.50
CA PHE A 122 -5.26 12.20 13.01
C PHE A 122 -6.00 12.92 14.13
N GLN A 123 -6.84 13.86 13.73
CA GLN A 123 -7.83 14.48 14.60
C GLN A 123 -9.19 13.88 14.29
N GLY A 124 -9.95 13.57 15.35
CA GLY A 124 -11.27 12.98 15.15
C GLY A 124 -12.20 13.32 16.29
N LYS A 125 -13.48 13.06 16.07
CA LYS A 125 -14.53 13.34 17.04
C LYS A 125 -15.66 12.36 16.81
N ALA A 126 -16.18 11.81 17.90
CA ALA A 126 -17.34 10.90 17.86
C ALA A 126 -17.15 9.74 16.87
N GLY A 127 -15.96 9.15 16.85
CA GLY A 127 -15.66 8.01 16.00
C GLY A 127 -15.39 8.34 14.54
N LYS A 128 -15.32 9.61 14.19
CA LYS A 128 -15.08 10.02 12.80
C LYS A 128 -13.80 10.83 12.69
N VAL A 129 -12.95 10.43 11.76
CA VAL A 129 -11.71 11.17 11.48
C VAL A 129 -12.06 12.43 10.71
N GLU A 130 -11.54 13.57 11.19
CA GLU A 130 -11.79 14.86 10.58
C GLU A 130 -10.62 15.37 9.76
N LYS A 131 -9.40 15.01 10.17
CA LYS A 131 -8.19 15.44 9.47
C LYS A 131 -7.05 14.49 9.77
N ILE A 132 -6.30 14.12 8.75
CA ILE A 132 -5.05 13.35 8.91
C ILE A 132 -3.91 14.35 9.02
N LEU A 133 -3.13 14.25 10.10
CA LEU A 133 -2.03 15.17 10.38
C LEU A 133 -0.70 14.64 9.89
N ARG A 134 -0.49 13.32 9.96
CA ARG A 134 0.78 12.69 9.63
C ARG A 134 0.58 11.22 9.32
N ILE A 135 1.38 10.72 8.37
CA ILE A 135 1.46 9.29 8.07
C ILE A 135 2.80 8.81 8.58
N TYR A 136 2.81 7.93 9.57
CA TYR A 136 4.06 7.40 10.11
C TYR A 136 4.63 6.30 9.24
N SER A 137 3.77 5.44 8.72
CA SER A 137 4.21 4.32 7.88
C SER A 137 3.02 3.68 7.17
N VAL A 138 3.33 2.88 6.15
CA VAL A 138 2.39 1.97 5.51
C VAL A 138 3.04 0.60 5.59
N ASP A 139 2.49 -0.28 6.40
CA ASP A 139 3.16 -1.52 6.76
C ASP A 139 2.61 -2.73 6.03
N LEU A 140 3.52 -3.64 5.65
CA LEU A 140 3.16 -4.93 5.07
C LEU A 140 2.71 -5.84 6.21
N VAL A 141 1.44 -6.21 6.23
CA VAL A 141 0.85 -6.93 7.35
C VAL A 141 0.00 -8.10 6.93
N TYR A 142 -0.23 -9.00 7.88
CA TYR A 142 -1.19 -10.08 7.74
C TYR A 142 -2.58 -9.54 8.09
N ASN A 143 -3.52 -9.76 7.19
CA ASN A 143 -4.94 -9.45 7.42
C ASN A 143 -5.21 -7.97 7.74
N PRO A 144 -4.92 -7.06 6.78
CA PRO A 144 -5.07 -5.62 7.02
C PRO A 144 -6.53 -5.21 7.24
N ALA A 145 -6.71 -4.15 8.03
CA ALA A 145 -8.03 -3.68 8.44
C ALA A 145 -8.77 -2.86 7.36
N ARG A 146 -8.05 -2.10 6.51
CA ARG A 146 -8.69 -1.17 5.57
C ARG A 146 -8.19 -1.29 4.14
N GLY A 147 -8.33 -2.48 3.56
CA GLY A 147 -8.25 -2.66 2.12
C GLY A 147 -6.91 -2.38 1.44
N GLY A 148 -5.83 -2.29 2.21
CA GLY A 148 -4.51 -2.10 1.60
C GLY A 148 -4.07 -3.36 0.89
N ILE A 149 -3.83 -3.27 -0.43
CA ILE A 149 -3.49 -4.43 -1.26
C ILE A 149 -2.46 -4.08 -2.31
N PHE A 150 -1.75 -5.10 -2.78
CA PHE A 150 -0.97 -5.01 -4.01
C PHE A 150 -1.93 -4.92 -5.20
N LEU A 151 -1.66 -3.99 -6.10
CA LEU A 151 -2.44 -3.86 -7.33
C LEU A 151 -1.70 -4.51 -8.49
N ARG A 152 -0.41 -4.20 -8.65
CA ARG A 152 0.41 -4.80 -9.72
C ARG A 152 1.89 -4.49 -9.50
N ALA A 153 2.75 -5.26 -10.17
CA ALA A 153 4.17 -4.95 -10.25
C ALA A 153 4.38 -3.96 -11.40
N LEU A 154 5.29 -3.01 -11.20
CA LEU A 154 5.58 -1.98 -12.20
C LEU A 154 6.89 -2.29 -12.92
N ASN A 155 6.88 -2.12 -14.24
CA ASN A 155 8.05 -2.32 -15.05
C ASN A 155 9.01 -1.16 -14.86
N GLN A 156 10.24 -1.46 -14.50
CA GLN A 156 11.27 -0.45 -14.28
C GLN A 156 11.59 0.32 -15.56
N LEU A 157 11.50 -0.31 -16.70
CA LEU A 157 11.81 0.31 -17.98
C LEU A 157 10.68 1.15 -18.54
N GLY A 158 9.51 0.91 -18.07
CA GLY A 158 8.36 1.64 -18.55
C GLY A 158 8.32 3.05 -17.97
N ILE A 159 8.67 2.60 -18.33
CA ILE A 159 8.51 3.49 -18.14
C ILE A 159 8.35 4.28 -17.72
N ASN A 160 8.60 4.08 -17.65
CA ASN A 160 8.59 4.77 -17.22
C ASN A 160 8.49 5.58 -17.13
N PRO A 161 8.62 5.62 -17.33
CA PRO A 161 8.55 6.45 -17.07
C PRO A 161 8.06 7.22 -16.96
N ILE A 162 7.81 6.98 -17.15
CA ILE A 162 7.28 7.69 -17.00
C ILE A 162 6.71 8.14 -16.47
N PHE A 163 6.72 7.89 -16.35
CA PHE A 163 6.16 8.28 -15.76
C PHE A 163 6.21 9.14 -15.47
N GLU A 164 6.54 9.21 -15.69
CA GLU A 164 6.69 9.89 -15.29
C GLU A 164 6.50 10.55 -15.26
#